data_b6a3a0b4aef1fb9023a63f1285bf1f4f
#
_entry.id   b6a3a0b4aef1fb9023a63f1285bf1f4f
#
_cell.length_a   1.000
_cell.length_b   1.000
_cell.length_c   1.000
_cell.angle_alpha   90.00
_cell.angle_beta   90.00
_cell.angle_gamma   90.00
#
_symmetry.space_group_name_H-M   'P 1'
#
loop_
_entity.id
_entity.type
_entity.pdbx_description
1 polymer ?
#
loop_
_entity_poly.entity_id
_entity_poly.type
_entity_poly.pdbx_seq_one_letter_code
_entity_poly.pdbx_strand_id
1 'polypeptide(L)'
;MATTADVLVGYLANAGVRRIFGVAGEGSSLDLIEAARVRRIQFVAAQSAGAAAIMAATDGDLAARPGVLVTSQGPSAASAVVGVAHAHLDRLPLIVFSGSGPRDRQRTGSRSLIDNNHIFHGVTKDKAIITRARAERLIAWAWEEAASLPAGPIHLDVPSDEAGGQSRRRAITKPKVRPEEPSPNAIRKLARLLTRGGRATIIAGMGCRDSAVSTRLRELVDHLGAPTLTTPRAKGALPEDHPLAAGVFSGGYLEAEFLGGADSVLTVGLDSTEAVPRAWKTGPAVLSMAAHRMGSWSTDALAEAVGSLSEGLVLLREALPPAGEWSLAAWAGRGETFKSRVRSLVADACRSRGGGDVAPHRVVEIAREVFPRSTLATVDTGAHALVVNAFWETYEPKAFLCSSGLGGAGYALPASIAARLASPDRPVLAFMGASGFLLNLPELATASRLDLPLVLVVFVDDSMSLSRVAQEQKKYAPLGVSLGVMDIPKVAEGLGALGTMAEGEEGLRAALSDALNTTKPAIVAVRVNPHGYRRVVEILRGKGPR
;
A
#
# COMPACT_ATOMS: atom_id res chain seq x y z
N MET A 1 30.85 22.63 -15.82
CA MET A 1 31.00 21.53 -14.82
C MET A 1 29.63 21.28 -14.20
N ALA A 2 29.32 20.05 -13.84
CA ALA A 2 28.02 19.71 -13.25
C ALA A 2 27.92 20.19 -11.79
N THR A 3 26.76 20.68 -11.36
CA THR A 3 26.50 20.98 -9.96
C THR A 3 26.25 19.68 -9.15
N THR A 4 26.26 19.75 -7.84
CA THR A 4 25.88 18.60 -7.00
C THR A 4 24.45 18.15 -7.31
N ALA A 5 23.49 19.08 -7.46
CA ALA A 5 22.12 18.77 -7.87
C ALA A 5 22.08 18.06 -9.24
N ASP A 6 22.91 18.50 -10.18
CA ASP A 6 23.05 17.84 -11.48
C ASP A 6 23.54 16.40 -11.38
N VAL A 7 24.46 16.11 -10.47
CA VAL A 7 24.97 14.75 -10.24
C VAL A 7 23.89 13.87 -9.64
N LEU A 8 23.20 14.35 -8.58
CA LEU A 8 22.13 13.62 -7.90
C LEU A 8 20.98 13.27 -8.87
N VAL A 9 20.45 14.27 -9.54
CA VAL A 9 19.31 14.10 -10.46
C VAL A 9 19.73 13.37 -11.74
N GLY A 10 20.97 13.54 -12.18
CA GLY A 10 21.54 12.76 -13.28
C GLY A 10 21.58 11.26 -13.01
N TYR A 11 21.92 10.86 -11.78
CA TYR A 11 21.82 9.47 -11.35
C TYR A 11 20.38 8.96 -11.41
N LEU A 12 19.41 9.72 -10.88
CA LEU A 12 17.99 9.36 -10.89
C LEU A 12 17.46 9.18 -12.32
N ALA A 13 17.83 10.08 -13.25
CA ALA A 13 17.46 9.97 -14.66
C ALA A 13 17.97 8.67 -15.28
N ASN A 14 19.25 8.35 -15.04
CA ASN A 14 19.88 7.11 -15.53
C ASN A 14 19.28 5.84 -14.89
N ALA A 15 18.75 5.96 -13.66
CA ALA A 15 18.03 4.89 -12.96
C ALA A 15 16.55 4.77 -13.39
N GLY A 16 16.09 5.59 -14.36
CA GLY A 16 14.75 5.50 -14.93
C GLY A 16 13.67 6.27 -14.15
N VAL A 17 14.06 7.21 -13.30
CA VAL A 17 13.11 8.10 -12.63
C VAL A 17 12.50 9.05 -13.67
N ARG A 18 11.18 9.05 -13.75
CA ARG A 18 10.43 9.93 -14.66
C ARG A 18 9.73 11.08 -13.94
N ARG A 19 9.47 10.92 -12.65
CA ARG A 19 8.77 11.87 -11.80
C ARG A 19 9.46 12.04 -10.46
N ILE A 20 9.45 13.27 -9.97
CA ILE A 20 9.83 13.66 -8.63
C ILE A 20 8.62 14.37 -8.02
N PHE A 21 8.25 14.04 -6.82
CA PHE A 21 7.13 14.64 -6.10
C PHE A 21 7.63 15.56 -5.00
N GLY A 22 6.89 16.62 -4.70
CA GLY A 22 7.29 17.51 -3.64
C GLY A 22 6.45 18.77 -3.55
N VAL A 23 6.89 19.63 -2.65
CA VAL A 23 6.37 21.00 -2.54
C VAL A 23 7.53 21.94 -2.86
N ALA A 24 7.32 22.80 -3.85
CA ALA A 24 8.33 23.81 -4.22
C ALA A 24 8.57 24.78 -3.05
N GLY A 25 9.82 25.06 -2.77
CA GLY A 25 10.22 25.95 -1.68
C GLY A 25 11.52 26.66 -2.00
N GLU A 26 12.28 27.03 -0.98
CA GLU A 26 13.53 27.78 -1.08
C GLU A 26 14.77 26.87 -1.00
N GLY A 27 15.93 27.43 -1.33
CA GLY A 27 17.24 26.80 -1.15
C GLY A 27 17.49 25.64 -2.10
N SER A 28 18.16 24.60 -1.62
CA SER A 28 18.64 23.46 -2.41
C SER A 28 17.52 22.66 -3.11
N SER A 29 16.27 22.78 -2.66
CA SER A 29 15.13 22.16 -3.35
C SER A 29 14.94 22.74 -4.75
N LEU A 30 15.20 24.05 -4.95
CA LEU A 30 15.12 24.68 -6.26
C LEU A 30 16.22 24.18 -7.21
N ASP A 31 17.43 23.95 -6.70
CA ASP A 31 18.53 23.38 -7.50
C ASP A 31 18.18 21.97 -7.99
N LEU A 32 17.55 21.15 -7.13
CA LEU A 32 17.10 19.80 -7.49
C LEU A 32 15.97 19.83 -8.52
N ILE A 33 14.99 20.74 -8.36
CA ILE A 33 13.86 20.91 -9.29
C ILE A 33 14.36 21.39 -10.66
N GLU A 34 15.29 22.37 -10.69
CA GLU A 34 15.88 22.84 -11.95
C GLU A 34 16.70 21.73 -12.64
N ALA A 35 17.50 20.98 -11.90
CA ALA A 35 18.21 19.84 -12.44
C ALA A 35 17.28 18.76 -13.00
N ALA A 36 16.08 18.58 -12.40
CA ALA A 36 15.05 17.67 -12.91
C ALA A 36 14.44 18.19 -14.21
N ARG A 37 14.11 19.51 -14.27
CA ARG A 37 13.58 20.16 -15.45
C ARG A 37 14.52 20.02 -16.67
N VAL A 38 15.80 20.27 -16.46
CA VAL A 38 16.84 20.14 -17.52
C VAL A 38 16.92 18.71 -18.05
N ARG A 39 16.63 17.70 -17.22
CA ARG A 39 16.65 16.27 -17.60
C ARG A 39 15.30 15.73 -18.02
N ARG A 40 14.31 16.59 -18.18
CA ARG A 40 12.94 16.20 -18.54
C ARG A 40 12.31 15.20 -17.55
N ILE A 41 12.71 15.26 -16.28
CA ILE A 41 12.01 14.59 -15.20
C ILE A 41 10.89 15.52 -14.74
N GLN A 42 9.65 15.04 -14.75
CA GLN A 42 8.49 15.82 -14.33
C GLN A 42 8.56 16.07 -12.81
N PHE A 43 8.49 17.33 -12.40
CA PHE A 43 8.22 17.69 -11.02
C PHE A 43 6.71 17.80 -10.79
N VAL A 44 6.18 16.92 -9.94
CA VAL A 44 4.76 16.91 -9.54
C VAL A 44 4.64 17.66 -8.23
N ALA A 45 4.23 18.93 -8.33
CA ALA A 45 3.97 19.76 -7.16
C ALA A 45 2.67 19.32 -6.48
N ALA A 46 2.75 18.91 -5.21
CA ALA A 46 1.62 18.62 -4.35
C ALA A 46 1.26 19.82 -3.46
N GLN A 47 0.11 19.77 -2.80
CA GLN A 47 -0.30 20.79 -1.83
C GLN A 47 0.35 20.57 -0.47
N SER A 48 0.65 19.31 -0.12
CA SER A 48 1.36 18.97 1.11
C SER A 48 2.53 18.02 0.86
N ALA A 49 3.61 18.16 1.65
CA ALA A 49 4.75 17.27 1.52
C ALA A 49 4.46 15.84 2.02
N GLY A 50 3.51 15.69 2.94
CA GLY A 50 3.02 14.36 3.36
C GLY A 50 2.34 13.61 2.23
N ALA A 51 1.45 14.27 1.50
CA ALA A 51 0.81 13.69 0.32
C ALA A 51 1.83 13.44 -0.81
N ALA A 52 2.77 14.37 -1.04
CA ALA A 52 3.87 14.17 -1.99
C ALA A 52 4.70 12.93 -1.68
N ALA A 53 4.96 12.65 -0.40
CA ALA A 53 5.68 11.44 0.02
C ALA A 53 4.88 10.15 -0.28
N ILE A 54 3.57 10.16 -0.04
CA ILE A 54 2.67 9.04 -0.42
C ILE A 54 2.68 8.84 -1.94
N MET A 55 2.55 9.93 -2.72
CA MET A 55 2.62 9.88 -4.18
C MET A 55 3.96 9.29 -4.66
N ALA A 56 5.08 9.80 -4.12
CA ALA A 56 6.41 9.34 -4.48
C ALA A 56 6.61 7.86 -4.19
N ALA A 57 6.23 7.40 -2.99
CA ALA A 57 6.33 6.01 -2.59
C ALA A 57 5.45 5.09 -3.47
N THR A 58 4.24 5.53 -3.80
CA THR A 58 3.32 4.79 -4.68
C THR A 58 3.84 4.70 -6.12
N ASP A 59 4.36 5.81 -6.69
CA ASP A 59 4.99 5.81 -8.02
C ASP A 59 6.19 4.86 -8.07
N GLY A 60 7.01 4.87 -7.02
CA GLY A 60 8.16 3.98 -6.89
C GLY A 60 7.77 2.51 -6.82
N ASP A 61 6.77 2.18 -6.00
CA ASP A 61 6.25 0.82 -5.86
C ASP A 61 5.70 0.26 -7.18
N LEU A 62 4.88 1.06 -7.88
CA LEU A 62 4.32 0.66 -9.18
C LEU A 62 5.41 0.49 -10.25
N ALA A 63 6.44 1.32 -10.20
CA ALA A 63 7.57 1.26 -11.14
C ALA A 63 8.69 0.28 -10.71
N ALA A 64 8.51 -0.46 -9.62
CA ALA A 64 9.50 -1.40 -9.04
C ALA A 64 10.89 -0.77 -8.84
N ARG A 65 10.94 0.48 -8.34
CA ARG A 65 12.16 1.24 -8.04
C ARG A 65 11.90 2.21 -6.88
N PRO A 66 12.93 2.81 -6.27
CA PRO A 66 12.72 3.88 -5.31
C PRO A 66 11.94 5.07 -5.91
N GLY A 67 10.91 5.53 -5.20
CA GLY A 67 10.27 6.81 -5.46
C GLY A 67 11.16 7.97 -5.04
N VAL A 68 10.83 9.20 -5.45
CA VAL A 68 11.66 10.37 -5.13
C VAL A 68 10.78 11.51 -4.62
N LEU A 69 11.07 11.93 -3.39
CA LEU A 69 10.48 13.09 -2.73
C LEU A 69 11.51 14.21 -2.61
N VAL A 70 11.10 15.44 -2.91
CA VAL A 70 11.88 16.65 -2.64
C VAL A 70 11.07 17.57 -1.73
N THR A 71 11.64 17.94 -0.60
CA THR A 71 11.08 18.93 0.33
C THR A 71 12.02 20.11 0.49
N SER A 72 11.48 21.29 0.77
CA SER A 72 12.27 22.41 1.27
C SER A 72 12.56 22.24 2.77
N GLN A 73 13.36 23.13 3.34
CA GLN A 73 13.68 23.11 4.75
C GLN A 73 12.47 23.45 5.65
N GLY A 74 12.55 23.07 6.91
CA GLY A 74 11.62 23.48 7.97
C GLY A 74 10.21 22.88 7.80
N PRO A 75 9.15 23.70 7.58
CA PRO A 75 7.76 23.23 7.59
C PRO A 75 7.48 22.14 6.56
N SER A 76 8.07 22.21 5.37
CA SER A 76 7.87 21.20 4.33
C SER A 76 8.48 19.86 4.74
N ALA A 77 9.72 19.85 5.26
CA ALA A 77 10.35 18.63 5.78
C ALA A 77 9.54 18.04 6.94
N ALA A 78 9.12 18.87 7.90
CA ALA A 78 8.31 18.42 9.04
C ALA A 78 6.96 17.81 8.60
N SER A 79 6.25 18.40 7.65
CA SER A 79 4.98 17.89 7.15
C SER A 79 5.12 16.61 6.31
N ALA A 80 6.31 16.32 5.77
CA ALA A 80 6.56 15.09 5.02
C ALA A 80 6.61 13.83 5.89
N VAL A 81 6.85 13.98 7.20
CA VAL A 81 7.11 12.85 8.12
C VAL A 81 6.02 11.79 8.07
N VAL A 82 4.74 12.18 8.03
CA VAL A 82 3.61 11.22 7.96
C VAL A 82 3.68 10.36 6.70
N GLY A 83 3.94 10.97 5.54
CA GLY A 83 4.05 10.23 4.28
C GLY A 83 5.31 9.36 4.20
N VAL A 84 6.43 9.81 4.81
CA VAL A 84 7.66 9.02 4.90
C VAL A 84 7.50 7.87 5.88
N ALA A 85 6.83 8.08 7.03
CA ALA A 85 6.47 7.00 7.97
C ALA A 85 5.59 5.94 7.31
N HIS A 86 4.66 6.38 6.45
CA HIS A 86 3.85 5.47 5.64
C HIS A 86 4.74 4.60 4.73
N ALA A 87 5.66 5.21 3.97
CA ALA A 87 6.58 4.47 3.13
C ALA A 87 7.45 3.49 3.95
N HIS A 88 7.91 3.90 5.13
CA HIS A 88 8.73 3.07 6.01
C HIS A 88 8.00 1.82 6.51
N LEU A 89 6.80 2.00 7.05
CA LEU A 89 6.01 0.90 7.61
C LEU A 89 5.36 0.03 6.53
N ASP A 90 5.08 0.57 5.34
CA ASP A 90 4.60 -0.21 4.20
C ASP A 90 5.71 -0.79 3.32
N ARG A 91 6.99 -0.72 3.76
CA ARG A 91 8.14 -1.29 3.03
C ARG A 91 8.26 -0.77 1.61
N LEU A 92 7.99 0.52 1.39
CA LEU A 92 8.07 1.17 0.09
C LEU A 92 9.42 1.87 -0.07
N PRO A 93 10.20 1.55 -1.09
CA PRO A 93 11.50 2.19 -1.32
C PRO A 93 11.30 3.66 -1.71
N LEU A 94 11.95 4.58 -0.99
CA LEU A 94 11.79 6.02 -1.20
C LEU A 94 13.13 6.76 -0.94
N ILE A 95 13.49 7.66 -1.84
CA ILE A 95 14.56 8.63 -1.60
C ILE A 95 13.91 9.95 -1.17
N VAL A 96 14.26 10.42 0.00
CA VAL A 96 13.78 11.69 0.58
C VAL A 96 14.89 12.71 0.54
N PHE A 97 14.80 13.69 -0.35
CA PHE A 97 15.67 14.87 -0.30
C PHE A 97 14.99 15.96 0.54
N SER A 98 15.66 16.44 1.56
CA SER A 98 15.26 17.65 2.28
C SER A 98 16.29 18.75 2.11
N GLY A 99 15.82 19.93 1.75
CA GLY A 99 16.66 21.11 1.77
C GLY A 99 17.06 21.48 3.19
N SER A 100 18.27 21.97 3.37
CA SER A 100 18.73 22.55 4.63
C SER A 100 19.54 23.84 4.40
N GLY A 101 19.67 24.64 5.46
CA GLY A 101 20.51 25.85 5.42
C GLY A 101 21.99 25.52 5.21
N PRO A 102 22.82 26.54 4.94
CA PRO A 102 24.27 26.39 4.85
C PRO A 102 24.83 25.75 6.12
N ARG A 103 25.84 24.91 5.99
CA ARG A 103 26.42 24.14 7.10
C ARG A 103 26.94 24.99 8.26
N ASP A 104 27.55 26.14 7.94
CA ASP A 104 28.07 27.08 8.92
C ASP A 104 26.99 27.72 9.79
N ARG A 105 25.79 27.90 9.25
CA ARG A 105 24.62 28.51 9.91
C ARG A 105 23.73 27.54 10.66
N GLN A 106 23.83 26.25 10.44
CA GLN A 106 23.03 25.24 11.15
C GLN A 106 23.22 25.25 12.67
N ARG A 107 24.35 25.77 13.16
CA ARG A 107 24.69 25.84 14.58
C ARG A 107 24.22 27.11 15.29
N THR A 108 23.74 28.13 14.59
CA THR A 108 23.49 29.49 15.11
C THR A 108 22.03 29.86 15.28
N GLY A 109 21.10 28.89 15.21
CA GLY A 109 19.67 29.11 15.50
C GLY A 109 19.03 30.15 14.57
N SER A 110 18.98 29.88 13.27
CA SER A 110 18.33 30.78 12.32
C SER A 110 16.87 30.35 12.06
N ARG A 111 16.08 31.28 11.46
CA ARG A 111 14.69 31.07 11.12
C ARG A 111 14.50 29.82 10.25
N SER A 112 13.50 29.00 10.57
CA SER A 112 13.10 27.76 9.85
C SER A 112 14.13 26.62 9.88
N LEU A 113 15.19 26.71 10.70
CA LEU A 113 16.15 25.62 10.85
C LEU A 113 15.62 24.58 11.85
N ILE A 114 15.30 23.43 11.32
CA ILE A 114 15.01 22.20 12.08
C ILE A 114 16.07 21.17 11.65
N ASP A 115 16.54 20.35 12.58
CA ASP A 115 17.43 19.24 12.25
C ASP A 115 16.64 18.14 11.49
N ASN A 116 16.68 18.20 10.16
CA ASN A 116 16.00 17.25 9.31
C ASN A 116 16.45 15.80 9.58
N ASN A 117 17.73 15.59 9.89
CA ASN A 117 18.25 14.26 10.19
C ASN A 117 17.66 13.69 11.48
N HIS A 118 17.32 14.56 12.44
CA HIS A 118 16.66 14.16 13.67
C HIS A 118 15.17 13.83 13.42
N ILE A 119 14.48 14.66 12.65
CA ILE A 119 13.06 14.47 12.33
C ILE A 119 12.82 13.14 11.60
N PHE A 120 13.63 12.83 10.59
CA PHE A 120 13.46 11.63 9.78
C PHE A 120 14.05 10.35 10.39
N HIS A 121 14.81 10.46 11.50
CA HIS A 121 15.50 9.31 12.11
C HIS A 121 14.60 8.13 12.42
N GLY A 122 13.41 8.39 12.96
CA GLY A 122 12.48 7.30 13.36
C GLY A 122 11.61 6.74 12.22
N VAL A 123 11.69 7.32 11.02
CA VAL A 123 10.81 6.99 9.90
C VAL A 123 11.58 6.66 8.61
N THR A 124 12.90 6.51 8.69
CA THR A 124 13.76 6.09 7.58
C THR A 124 14.67 4.95 7.99
N LYS A 125 15.12 4.14 7.03
CA LYS A 125 16.10 3.07 7.28
C LYS A 125 17.46 3.64 7.66
N ASP A 126 17.89 4.67 6.93
CA ASP A 126 19.15 5.37 7.16
C ASP A 126 19.11 6.78 6.57
N LYS A 127 20.15 7.55 6.79
CA LYS A 127 20.25 8.97 6.42
C LYS A 127 21.68 9.40 6.13
N ALA A 128 21.84 10.42 5.30
CA ALA A 128 23.14 11.03 5.04
C ALA A 128 23.01 12.53 4.72
N ILE A 129 24.10 13.28 4.96
CA ILE A 129 24.22 14.67 4.53
C ILE A 129 25.02 14.69 3.21
N ILE A 130 24.44 15.29 2.19
CA ILE A 130 25.07 15.44 0.88
C ILE A 130 26.26 16.39 0.96
N THR A 131 27.35 15.98 0.33
CA THR A 131 28.54 16.81 0.10
C THR A 131 28.98 16.69 -1.35
N ARG A 132 29.52 17.76 -1.94
CA ARG A 132 30.05 17.79 -3.31
C ARG A 132 30.99 16.61 -3.60
N ALA A 133 31.87 16.31 -2.67
CA ALA A 133 32.86 15.25 -2.83
C ALA A 133 32.27 13.83 -2.83
N ARG A 134 31.08 13.66 -2.27
CA ARG A 134 30.46 12.34 -2.05
C ARG A 134 29.09 12.16 -2.74
N ALA A 135 28.57 13.18 -3.42
CA ALA A 135 27.19 13.21 -3.92
C ALA A 135 26.83 11.97 -4.72
N GLU A 136 27.66 11.59 -5.71
CA GLU A 136 27.41 10.43 -6.56
C GLU A 136 27.42 9.10 -5.79
N ARG A 137 28.36 8.94 -4.86
CA ARG A 137 28.43 7.74 -4.03
C ARG A 137 27.25 7.65 -3.06
N LEU A 138 26.83 8.78 -2.49
CA LEU A 138 25.72 8.82 -1.54
C LEU A 138 24.37 8.54 -2.21
N ILE A 139 24.14 9.05 -3.42
CA ILE A 139 22.90 8.74 -4.14
C ILE A 139 22.86 7.27 -4.59
N ALA A 140 23.99 6.71 -5.04
CA ALA A 140 24.04 5.31 -5.40
C ALA A 140 23.78 4.39 -4.20
N TRP A 141 24.46 4.67 -3.07
CA TRP A 141 24.20 3.97 -1.82
C TRP A 141 22.75 4.08 -1.37
N ALA A 142 22.18 5.30 -1.35
CA ALA A 142 20.80 5.51 -0.92
C ALA A 142 19.79 4.77 -1.81
N TRP A 143 20.06 4.71 -3.11
CA TRP A 143 19.23 3.97 -4.07
C TRP A 143 19.18 2.48 -3.76
N GLU A 144 20.36 1.88 -3.53
CA GLU A 144 20.50 0.46 -3.18
C GLU A 144 19.89 0.15 -1.83
N GLU A 145 20.20 0.97 -0.85
CA GLU A 145 19.74 0.76 0.52
C GLU A 145 18.23 0.94 0.63
N ALA A 146 17.62 1.88 -0.10
CA ALA A 146 16.17 2.01 -0.14
C ALA A 146 15.48 0.76 -0.71
N ALA A 147 16.09 0.12 -1.71
CA ALA A 147 15.56 -1.08 -2.37
C ALA A 147 15.94 -2.38 -1.66
N SER A 148 16.98 -2.39 -0.80
CA SER A 148 17.39 -3.57 -0.05
C SER A 148 16.31 -4.01 0.94
N LEU A 149 16.11 -5.33 1.08
CA LEU A 149 15.07 -5.88 1.96
C LEU A 149 15.48 -5.84 3.46
N PRO A 150 14.58 -5.47 4.35
CA PRO A 150 13.25 -4.90 4.08
C PRO A 150 13.35 -3.49 3.46
N ALA A 151 12.65 -3.27 2.34
CA ALA A 151 12.71 -2.00 1.62
C ALA A 151 12.13 -0.84 2.46
N GLY A 152 12.55 0.39 2.14
CA GLY A 152 12.07 1.56 2.89
C GLY A 152 12.77 2.86 2.51
N PRO A 153 12.38 3.99 3.12
CA PRO A 153 12.91 5.30 2.81
C PRO A 153 14.34 5.52 3.31
N ILE A 154 15.13 6.24 2.50
CA ILE A 154 16.44 6.80 2.87
C ILE A 154 16.36 8.31 2.79
N HIS A 155 16.83 8.99 3.83
CA HIS A 155 16.85 10.44 3.90
C HIS A 155 18.21 11.00 3.48
N LEU A 156 18.20 11.98 2.59
CA LEU A 156 19.36 12.73 2.13
C LEU A 156 19.15 14.22 2.40
N ASP A 157 19.85 14.73 3.40
CA ASP A 157 19.86 16.15 3.72
C ASP A 157 20.78 16.90 2.72
N VAL A 158 20.26 17.96 2.10
CA VAL A 158 20.96 18.69 1.03
C VAL A 158 21.20 20.13 1.46
N PRO A 159 22.38 20.46 2.02
CA PRO A 159 22.72 21.83 2.39
C PRO A 159 22.76 22.76 1.17
N SER A 160 22.27 23.99 1.34
CA SER A 160 22.15 24.95 0.23
C SER A 160 23.52 25.40 -0.34
N ASP A 161 24.55 25.43 0.48
CA ASP A 161 25.95 25.71 0.07
C ASP A 161 26.59 24.55 -0.71
N GLU A 162 26.04 23.33 -0.62
CA GLU A 162 26.52 22.17 -1.33
C GLU A 162 25.78 21.93 -2.68
N ALA A 163 24.48 22.21 -2.76
CA ALA A 163 23.63 21.85 -3.89
C ALA A 163 24.06 22.48 -5.23
N GLY A 164 24.30 23.80 -5.22
CA GLY A 164 24.77 24.56 -6.40
C GLY A 164 26.27 24.45 -6.67
N GLY A 165 27.04 23.82 -5.77
CA GLY A 165 28.49 23.70 -5.88
C GLY A 165 28.93 22.72 -6.97
N GLN A 166 30.10 22.98 -7.58
CA GLN A 166 30.65 22.09 -8.62
C GLN A 166 31.06 20.74 -8.04
N SER A 167 30.59 19.66 -8.68
CA SER A 167 30.90 18.27 -8.31
C SER A 167 31.52 17.53 -9.47
N ARG A 168 32.40 16.56 -9.18
CA ARG A 168 33.02 15.71 -10.19
C ARG A 168 32.16 14.48 -10.41
N ARG A 169 31.82 14.19 -11.67
CA ARG A 169 31.19 12.90 -12.05
C ARG A 169 32.26 11.81 -12.02
N ARG A 170 31.94 10.70 -11.38
CA ARG A 170 32.62 9.41 -11.57
C ARG A 170 31.59 8.44 -12.16
N ALA A 171 32.00 7.64 -13.11
CA ALA A 171 31.14 6.58 -13.65
C ALA A 171 30.92 5.53 -12.56
N ILE A 172 29.70 5.45 -12.03
CA ILE A 172 29.32 4.37 -11.11
C ILE A 172 28.66 3.27 -11.92
N THR A 173 29.20 2.07 -11.85
CA THR A 173 28.56 0.84 -12.31
C THR A 173 27.34 0.57 -11.44
N LYS A 174 26.19 0.28 -12.06
CA LYS A 174 24.98 -0.13 -11.32
C LYS A 174 25.32 -1.38 -10.50
N PRO A 175 25.25 -1.35 -9.18
CA PRO A 175 25.39 -2.56 -8.39
C PRO A 175 24.16 -3.44 -8.60
N LYS A 176 24.39 -4.73 -8.68
CA LYS A 176 23.34 -5.74 -8.72
C LYS A 176 23.14 -6.23 -7.29
N VAL A 177 22.10 -5.79 -6.64
CA VAL A 177 21.62 -6.46 -5.43
C VAL A 177 21.07 -7.83 -5.87
N ARG A 178 21.78 -8.90 -5.53
CA ARG A 178 21.25 -10.26 -5.71
C ARG A 178 20.56 -10.65 -4.40
N PRO A 179 19.30 -11.10 -4.43
CA PRO A 179 18.67 -11.71 -3.26
C PRO A 179 19.50 -12.93 -2.81
N GLU A 180 19.48 -13.19 -1.52
CA GLU A 180 20.06 -14.42 -0.96
C GLU A 180 19.29 -15.63 -1.53
N GLU A 181 20.01 -16.69 -1.91
CA GLU A 181 19.38 -17.93 -2.38
C GLU A 181 18.81 -18.72 -1.18
N PRO A 182 17.58 -19.24 -1.26
CA PRO A 182 17.01 -20.02 -0.16
C PRO A 182 17.77 -21.35 0.01
N SER A 183 18.02 -21.73 1.27
CA SER A 183 18.74 -22.95 1.59
C SER A 183 18.02 -24.20 1.06
N PRO A 184 18.68 -25.08 0.27
CA PRO A 184 18.10 -26.32 -0.22
C PRO A 184 17.59 -27.25 0.90
N ASN A 185 18.25 -27.23 2.06
CA ASN A 185 17.82 -28.02 3.24
C ASN A 185 16.50 -27.47 3.81
N ALA A 186 16.33 -26.14 3.88
CA ALA A 186 15.10 -25.53 4.33
C ALA A 186 13.95 -25.85 3.37
N ILE A 187 14.18 -25.78 2.05
CA ILE A 187 13.19 -26.14 1.03
C ILE A 187 12.75 -27.61 1.16
N ARG A 188 13.70 -28.55 1.28
CA ARG A 188 13.37 -29.98 1.49
C ARG A 188 12.58 -30.21 2.79
N LYS A 189 12.90 -29.47 3.85
CA LYS A 189 12.15 -29.54 5.12
C LYS A 189 10.70 -29.05 4.93
N LEU A 190 10.50 -27.92 4.22
CA LEU A 190 9.17 -27.40 3.90
C LEU A 190 8.37 -28.42 3.07
N ALA A 191 8.93 -28.94 1.99
CA ALA A 191 8.27 -29.94 1.14
C ALA A 191 7.80 -31.16 1.94
N ARG A 192 8.68 -31.74 2.76
CA ARG A 192 8.36 -32.89 3.60
C ARG A 192 7.24 -32.61 4.61
N LEU A 193 7.19 -31.40 5.18
CA LEU A 193 6.16 -31.05 6.15
C LEU A 193 4.82 -30.77 5.49
N LEU A 194 4.81 -30.16 4.29
CA LEU A 194 3.60 -29.90 3.50
C LEU A 194 2.90 -31.21 3.08
N THR A 195 3.68 -32.25 2.73
CA THR A 195 3.12 -33.52 2.24
C THR A 195 2.63 -34.45 3.36
N ARG A 196 2.89 -34.13 4.62
CA ARG A 196 2.63 -35.03 5.76
C ARG A 196 1.15 -35.24 6.08
N GLY A 197 0.28 -34.29 5.72
CA GLY A 197 -1.15 -34.30 6.11
C GLY A 197 -2.13 -34.14 4.95
N GLY A 198 -1.71 -33.60 3.82
CA GLY A 198 -2.54 -33.46 2.62
C GLY A 198 -3.50 -32.25 2.61
N ARG A 199 -3.69 -31.54 3.73
CA ARG A 199 -4.55 -30.35 3.83
C ARG A 199 -3.71 -29.11 4.06
N ALA A 200 -3.07 -28.61 3.02
CA ALA A 200 -2.31 -27.37 3.07
C ALA A 200 -3.20 -26.16 2.81
N THR A 201 -2.96 -25.04 3.49
CA THR A 201 -3.51 -23.73 3.20
C THR A 201 -2.37 -22.75 3.04
N ILE A 202 -2.50 -21.81 2.09
CA ILE A 202 -1.48 -20.78 1.88
C ILE A 202 -2.00 -19.42 2.36
N ILE A 203 -1.10 -18.61 2.95
CA ILE A 203 -1.31 -17.18 3.18
C ILE A 203 -0.24 -16.44 2.42
N ALA A 204 -0.65 -15.72 1.38
CA ALA A 204 0.23 -14.89 0.57
C ALA A 204 0.28 -13.46 1.13
N GLY A 205 1.48 -13.02 1.48
CA GLY A 205 1.77 -11.67 1.96
C GLY A 205 2.31 -10.74 0.87
N MET A 206 2.65 -9.52 1.28
CA MET A 206 3.08 -8.45 0.37
C MET A 206 4.31 -8.79 -0.49
N GLY A 207 5.15 -9.71 -0.06
CA GLY A 207 6.27 -10.21 -0.88
C GLY A 207 5.83 -10.91 -2.17
N CYS A 208 4.55 -11.32 -2.26
CA CYS A 208 3.98 -11.91 -3.47
C CYS A 208 3.49 -10.89 -4.51
N ARG A 209 3.66 -9.59 -4.28
CA ARG A 209 3.21 -8.52 -5.21
C ARG A 209 4.10 -8.36 -6.45
N ASP A 210 5.27 -8.96 -6.49
CA ASP A 210 6.08 -9.02 -7.70
C ASP A 210 5.45 -9.99 -8.71
N SER A 211 5.45 -9.62 -10.00
CA SER A 211 4.78 -10.41 -11.05
C SER A 211 5.39 -11.81 -11.24
N ALA A 212 6.72 -11.92 -11.11
CA ALA A 212 7.39 -13.20 -11.20
C ALA A 212 7.05 -14.09 -9.99
N VAL A 213 7.05 -13.51 -8.78
CA VAL A 213 6.65 -14.23 -7.56
C VAL A 213 5.18 -14.65 -7.62
N SER A 214 4.29 -13.77 -8.08
CA SER A 214 2.85 -14.06 -8.26
C SER A 214 2.63 -15.24 -9.21
N THR A 215 3.36 -15.27 -10.34
CA THR A 215 3.28 -16.40 -11.30
C THR A 215 3.71 -17.70 -10.63
N ARG A 216 4.84 -17.71 -9.92
CA ARG A 216 5.33 -18.91 -9.22
C ARG A 216 4.45 -19.34 -8.05
N LEU A 217 3.85 -18.37 -7.36
CA LEU A 217 2.85 -18.65 -6.32
C LEU A 217 1.64 -19.39 -6.91
N ARG A 218 1.12 -18.93 -8.05
CA ARG A 218 -0.01 -19.60 -8.72
C ARG A 218 0.33 -21.03 -9.10
N GLU A 219 1.50 -21.25 -9.70
CA GLU A 219 1.97 -22.60 -10.04
C GLU A 219 2.06 -23.52 -8.81
N LEU A 220 2.50 -23.00 -7.67
CA LEU A 220 2.56 -23.74 -6.42
C LEU A 220 1.16 -23.99 -5.85
N VAL A 221 0.26 -22.99 -5.88
CA VAL A 221 -1.14 -23.11 -5.43
C VAL A 221 -1.87 -24.20 -6.22
N ASP A 222 -1.70 -24.24 -7.54
CA ASP A 222 -2.30 -25.25 -8.40
C ASP A 222 -1.72 -26.63 -8.12
N HIS A 223 -0.41 -26.73 -7.96
CA HIS A 223 0.29 -27.98 -7.65
C HIS A 223 -0.17 -28.59 -6.31
N LEU A 224 -0.35 -27.74 -5.30
CA LEU A 224 -0.79 -28.13 -3.97
C LEU A 224 -2.32 -28.35 -3.86
N GLY A 225 -3.12 -27.80 -4.79
CA GLY A 225 -4.58 -27.70 -4.62
C GLY A 225 -4.97 -26.95 -3.34
N ALA A 226 -4.14 -25.98 -2.91
CA ALA A 226 -4.25 -25.36 -1.59
C ALA A 226 -5.12 -24.09 -1.62
N PRO A 227 -6.22 -24.04 -0.85
CA PRO A 227 -6.96 -22.80 -0.65
C PRO A 227 -6.02 -21.69 -0.13
N THR A 228 -6.09 -20.53 -0.78
CA THR A 228 -5.12 -19.45 -0.56
C THR A 228 -5.82 -18.18 -0.11
N LEU A 229 -5.43 -17.66 1.03
CA LEU A 229 -5.77 -16.32 1.51
C LEU A 229 -4.68 -15.34 1.11
N THR A 230 -5.06 -14.10 0.81
CA THR A 230 -4.10 -13.01 0.57
C THR A 230 -4.23 -11.95 1.67
N THR A 231 -3.13 -11.34 2.09
CA THR A 231 -3.25 -10.11 2.90
C THR A 231 -3.84 -8.98 2.06
N PRO A 232 -4.38 -7.91 2.65
CA PRO A 232 -4.91 -6.77 1.87
C PRO A 232 -3.91 -6.23 0.85
N ARG A 233 -2.62 -6.16 1.20
CA ARG A 233 -1.57 -5.69 0.29
C ARG A 233 -1.19 -6.70 -0.78
N ALA A 234 -1.43 -7.97 -0.56
CA ALA A 234 -1.15 -9.05 -1.51
C ALA A 234 -2.33 -9.36 -2.44
N LYS A 235 -3.46 -8.63 -2.35
CA LYS A 235 -4.60 -8.84 -3.26
C LYS A 235 -4.16 -8.81 -4.72
N GLY A 236 -4.63 -9.77 -5.50
CA GLY A 236 -4.25 -9.97 -6.89
C GLY A 236 -2.95 -10.76 -7.09
N ALA A 237 -2.17 -11.08 -6.06
CA ALA A 237 -1.04 -12.01 -6.18
C ALA A 237 -1.51 -13.41 -6.59
N LEU A 238 -2.67 -13.84 -6.09
CA LEU A 238 -3.52 -14.85 -6.71
C LEU A 238 -4.79 -14.11 -7.19
N PRO A 239 -5.20 -14.21 -8.45
CA PRO A 239 -6.44 -13.61 -8.93
C PRO A 239 -7.63 -14.05 -8.08
N GLU A 240 -8.52 -13.14 -7.70
CA GLU A 240 -9.61 -13.48 -6.77
C GLU A 240 -10.76 -14.28 -7.41
N ASP A 241 -10.74 -14.47 -8.74
CA ASP A 241 -11.57 -15.42 -9.47
C ASP A 241 -10.92 -16.79 -9.64
N HIS A 242 -9.73 -17.00 -9.11
CA HIS A 242 -9.09 -18.31 -9.11
C HIS A 242 -9.87 -19.30 -8.21
N PRO A 243 -10.09 -20.56 -8.63
CA PRO A 243 -10.88 -21.53 -7.87
C PRO A 243 -10.36 -21.78 -6.44
N LEU A 244 -9.06 -21.58 -6.21
CA LEU A 244 -8.42 -21.75 -4.90
C LEU A 244 -8.29 -20.44 -4.11
N ALA A 245 -8.82 -19.32 -4.59
CA ALA A 245 -8.81 -18.05 -3.87
C ALA A 245 -9.84 -18.09 -2.73
N ALA A 246 -9.36 -18.08 -1.50
CA ALA A 246 -10.18 -18.12 -0.29
C ALA A 246 -10.54 -16.73 0.28
N GLY A 247 -10.09 -15.65 -0.37
CA GLY A 247 -10.38 -14.27 0.05
C GLY A 247 -9.22 -13.61 0.80
N VAL A 248 -9.54 -12.58 1.60
CA VAL A 248 -8.54 -11.75 2.28
C VAL A 248 -8.36 -12.19 3.72
N PHE A 249 -7.10 -12.29 4.13
CA PHE A 249 -6.69 -12.57 5.50
C PHE A 249 -6.73 -11.29 6.35
N SER A 250 -7.62 -11.22 7.31
CA SER A 250 -7.83 -10.08 8.21
C SER A 250 -7.51 -10.38 9.68
N GLY A 251 -7.19 -11.63 10.01
CA GLY A 251 -6.84 -12.09 11.36
C GLY A 251 -8.03 -12.29 12.30
N GLY A 252 -9.25 -12.49 11.78
CA GLY A 252 -10.47 -12.72 12.53
C GLY A 252 -10.67 -14.18 12.97
N TYR A 253 -11.74 -14.42 13.75
CA TYR A 253 -12.05 -15.76 14.26
C TYR A 253 -12.49 -16.75 13.18
N LEU A 254 -13.17 -16.26 12.12
CA LEU A 254 -13.60 -17.10 11.01
C LEU A 254 -12.40 -17.70 10.27
N GLU A 255 -11.36 -16.92 10.11
CA GLU A 255 -10.10 -17.38 9.51
C GLU A 255 -9.36 -18.36 10.43
N ALA A 256 -9.38 -18.12 11.75
CA ALA A 256 -8.82 -19.06 12.69
C ALA A 256 -9.54 -20.42 12.65
N GLU A 257 -10.88 -20.45 12.49
CA GLU A 257 -11.67 -21.65 12.26
C GLU A 257 -11.31 -22.34 10.93
N PHE A 258 -11.18 -21.56 9.86
CA PHE A 258 -10.80 -22.06 8.54
C PHE A 258 -9.39 -22.67 8.54
N LEU A 259 -8.41 -21.95 9.10
CA LEU A 259 -7.03 -22.39 9.21
C LEU A 259 -6.89 -23.59 10.14
N GLY A 260 -7.66 -23.64 11.25
CA GLY A 260 -7.64 -24.75 12.21
C GLY A 260 -8.01 -26.11 11.61
N GLY A 261 -8.68 -26.13 10.46
CA GLY A 261 -8.98 -27.35 9.71
C GLY A 261 -7.84 -27.86 8.83
N ALA A 262 -6.77 -27.09 8.63
CA ALA A 262 -5.59 -27.47 7.86
C ALA A 262 -4.64 -28.37 8.68
N ASP A 263 -3.82 -29.15 8.00
CA ASP A 263 -2.69 -29.87 8.63
C ASP A 263 -1.46 -28.96 8.68
N SER A 264 -1.31 -28.09 7.68
CA SER A 264 -0.24 -27.09 7.60
C SER A 264 -0.72 -25.78 6.98
N VAL A 265 -0.12 -24.67 7.43
CA VAL A 265 -0.30 -23.35 6.87
C VAL A 265 1.06 -22.86 6.36
N LEU A 266 1.17 -22.63 5.05
CA LEU A 266 2.36 -22.05 4.43
C LEU A 266 2.16 -20.54 4.27
N THR A 267 2.97 -19.74 4.96
CA THR A 267 3.05 -18.30 4.68
C THR A 267 4.08 -18.05 3.59
N VAL A 268 3.73 -17.26 2.59
CA VAL A 268 4.63 -16.89 1.50
C VAL A 268 4.72 -15.37 1.43
N GLY A 269 5.93 -14.82 1.64
CA GLY A 269 6.18 -13.40 1.53
C GLY A 269 5.38 -12.53 2.51
N LEU A 270 4.98 -13.06 3.65
CA LEU A 270 4.33 -12.30 4.72
C LEU A 270 5.37 -11.39 5.39
N ASP A 271 5.01 -10.14 5.71
CA ASP A 271 5.84 -9.18 6.44
C ASP A 271 5.23 -8.82 7.80
N SER A 272 6.10 -8.43 8.73
CA SER A 272 5.71 -8.04 10.09
C SER A 272 4.76 -6.82 10.13
N THR A 273 4.76 -6.01 9.11
CA THR A 273 3.90 -4.81 9.00
C THR A 273 2.50 -5.12 8.46
N GLU A 274 2.24 -6.33 8.02
CA GLU A 274 0.93 -6.75 7.54
C GLU A 274 0.02 -7.19 8.69
N ALA A 275 -0.36 -6.26 9.51
CA ALA A 275 -1.26 -6.32 10.66
C ALA A 275 -1.93 -7.69 10.90
N VAL A 276 -1.17 -8.64 11.41
CA VAL A 276 -1.73 -9.85 12.00
C VAL A 276 -1.73 -9.66 13.51
N PRO A 277 -2.83 -9.15 14.12
CA PRO A 277 -2.79 -8.61 15.47
C PRO A 277 -2.65 -9.65 16.58
N ARG A 278 -2.46 -10.95 16.25
CA ARG A 278 -2.42 -12.03 17.26
C ARG A 278 -1.53 -13.16 16.85
N ALA A 279 -0.81 -13.70 17.84
CA ALA A 279 -0.19 -15.01 17.70
C ALA A 279 -1.25 -16.04 17.28
N TRP A 280 -1.00 -16.74 16.19
CA TRP A 280 -1.87 -17.82 15.74
C TRP A 280 -1.77 -18.98 16.72
N LYS A 281 -2.72 -19.06 17.62
CA LYS A 281 -2.93 -20.26 18.41
C LYS A 281 -3.77 -21.24 17.56
N THR A 282 -3.24 -21.58 16.40
CA THR A 282 -3.85 -22.57 15.52
C THR A 282 -3.20 -23.92 15.73
N GLY A 283 -3.98 -25.00 15.65
CA GLY A 283 -3.47 -26.36 15.72
C GLY A 283 -2.55 -26.79 14.57
N PRO A 284 -2.63 -26.22 13.34
CA PRO A 284 -1.80 -26.62 12.22
C PRO A 284 -0.34 -26.17 12.36
N ALA A 285 0.56 -26.94 11.75
CA ALA A 285 1.96 -26.55 11.62
C ALA A 285 2.11 -25.32 10.74
N VAL A 286 2.74 -24.25 11.24
CA VAL A 286 3.04 -23.06 10.45
C VAL A 286 4.40 -23.21 9.80
N LEU A 287 4.45 -22.99 8.49
CA LEU A 287 5.63 -23.05 7.64
C LEU A 287 5.81 -21.67 7.01
N SER A 288 7.04 -21.22 6.81
CA SER A 288 7.33 -19.87 6.30
C SER A 288 8.28 -19.91 5.12
N MET A 289 7.94 -19.16 4.06
CA MET A 289 8.85 -18.76 3.01
C MET A 289 8.89 -17.24 2.96
N ALA A 290 10.02 -16.65 3.35
CA ALA A 290 10.16 -15.22 3.53
C ALA A 290 11.31 -14.64 2.69
N ALA A 291 11.15 -13.41 2.20
CA ALA A 291 12.20 -12.72 1.45
C ALA A 291 13.37 -12.26 2.34
N HIS A 292 13.13 -12.09 3.62
CA HIS A 292 14.10 -11.72 4.66
C HIS A 292 13.65 -12.28 6.01
N ARG A 293 14.58 -12.41 6.95
CA ARG A 293 14.24 -12.89 8.30
C ARG A 293 13.29 -11.91 8.97
N MET A 294 12.15 -12.43 9.40
CA MET A 294 11.21 -11.71 10.25
C MET A 294 11.58 -12.00 11.71
N GLY A 295 11.66 -10.95 12.54
CA GLY A 295 11.84 -11.14 13.98
C GLY A 295 10.69 -11.99 14.58
N SER A 296 10.85 -12.47 15.81
CA SER A 296 9.94 -13.40 16.53
C SER A 296 8.58 -12.76 16.93
N TRP A 297 7.82 -12.21 16.01
CA TRP A 297 6.66 -11.41 16.38
C TRP A 297 5.29 -12.08 16.24
N SER A 298 5.11 -13.14 15.47
CA SER A 298 3.76 -13.68 15.27
C SER A 298 3.61 -15.19 15.19
N THR A 299 4.60 -15.90 14.70
CA THR A 299 4.49 -17.35 14.58
C THR A 299 5.84 -18.02 14.81
N ASP A 300 5.89 -18.98 15.73
CA ASP A 300 6.99 -19.94 15.80
C ASP A 300 6.83 -20.89 14.60
N ALA A 301 7.35 -20.49 13.43
CA ALA A 301 7.32 -21.34 12.25
C ALA A 301 8.13 -22.62 12.52
N LEU A 302 7.52 -23.78 12.33
CA LEU A 302 8.16 -25.08 12.47
C LEU A 302 9.32 -25.27 11.47
N ALA A 303 9.23 -24.61 10.33
CA ALA A 303 10.28 -24.52 9.32
C ALA A 303 10.18 -23.19 8.57
N GLU A 304 11.33 -22.60 8.28
CA GLU A 304 11.43 -21.34 7.53
C GLU A 304 12.49 -21.49 6.42
N ALA A 305 12.16 -21.01 5.21
CA ALA A 305 13.11 -20.77 4.14
C ALA A 305 13.17 -19.26 3.86
N VAL A 306 14.36 -18.68 3.91
CA VAL A 306 14.60 -17.23 3.68
C VAL A 306 15.42 -17.07 2.42
N GLY A 307 15.03 -16.09 1.59
CA GLY A 307 15.74 -15.75 0.36
C GLY A 307 14.82 -15.33 -0.77
N SER A 308 15.29 -15.43 -2.02
CA SER A 308 14.51 -15.14 -3.23
C SER A 308 13.20 -15.94 -3.26
N LEU A 309 12.07 -15.24 -3.14
CA LEU A 309 10.76 -15.90 -3.16
C LEU A 309 10.49 -16.58 -4.49
N SER A 310 10.87 -15.95 -5.62
CA SER A 310 10.64 -16.53 -6.95
C SER A 310 11.39 -17.85 -7.13
N GLU A 311 12.66 -17.90 -6.75
CA GLU A 311 13.48 -19.12 -6.81
C GLU A 311 13.02 -20.16 -5.78
N GLY A 312 12.73 -19.73 -4.56
CA GLY A 312 12.26 -20.60 -3.49
C GLY A 312 10.94 -21.30 -3.82
N LEU A 313 10.01 -20.63 -4.49
CA LEU A 313 8.75 -21.23 -4.94
C LEU A 313 8.98 -22.28 -6.04
N VAL A 314 9.92 -22.05 -6.96
CA VAL A 314 10.30 -23.06 -7.97
C VAL A 314 10.91 -24.28 -7.29
N LEU A 315 11.92 -24.08 -6.44
CA LEU A 315 12.59 -25.17 -5.74
C LEU A 315 11.63 -25.96 -4.83
N LEU A 316 10.69 -25.27 -4.17
CA LEU A 316 9.70 -25.93 -3.34
C LEU A 316 8.77 -26.81 -4.19
N ARG A 317 8.26 -26.29 -5.32
CA ARG A 317 7.41 -27.06 -6.22
C ARG A 317 8.13 -28.30 -6.78
N GLU A 318 9.41 -28.18 -7.14
CA GLU A 318 10.22 -29.30 -7.65
C GLU A 318 10.52 -30.35 -6.57
N ALA A 319 10.57 -29.94 -5.31
CA ALA A 319 10.80 -30.85 -4.18
C ALA A 319 9.53 -31.57 -3.69
N LEU A 320 8.35 -31.16 -4.18
CA LEU A 320 7.06 -31.79 -3.85
C LEU A 320 6.79 -32.99 -4.76
N PRO A 321 6.03 -34.01 -4.30
CA PRO A 321 5.54 -35.10 -5.15
C PRO A 321 4.66 -34.57 -6.29
N PRO A 322 4.42 -35.35 -7.36
CA PRO A 322 3.53 -34.98 -8.45
C PRO A 322 2.14 -34.54 -7.96
N ALA A 323 1.54 -33.58 -8.67
CA ALA A 323 0.22 -33.06 -8.35
C ALA A 323 -0.83 -34.21 -8.36
N GLY A 324 -1.72 -34.22 -7.38
CA GLY A 324 -2.83 -35.20 -7.29
C GLY A 324 -2.55 -36.44 -6.47
N GLU A 325 -1.30 -36.76 -6.12
CA GLU A 325 -0.99 -37.96 -5.32
C GLU A 325 -1.38 -37.83 -3.84
N TRP A 326 -1.54 -36.59 -3.34
CA TRP A 326 -1.73 -36.29 -1.91
C TRP A 326 -2.73 -35.16 -1.63
N SER A 327 -3.22 -34.47 -2.65
CA SER A 327 -4.20 -33.39 -2.52
C SER A 327 -5.62 -33.93 -2.41
N LEU A 328 -6.34 -33.51 -1.37
CA LEU A 328 -7.75 -33.86 -1.19
C LEU A 328 -8.62 -32.85 -1.97
N ALA A 329 -9.29 -33.31 -3.04
CA ALA A 329 -10.19 -32.48 -3.83
C ALA A 329 -11.26 -31.76 -2.98
N ALA A 330 -11.77 -32.41 -1.93
CA ALA A 330 -12.68 -31.80 -0.97
C ALA A 330 -12.07 -30.64 -0.18
N TRP A 331 -10.73 -30.59 -0.03
CA TRP A 331 -10.06 -29.48 0.63
C TRP A 331 -9.98 -28.23 -0.26
N ALA A 332 -9.74 -28.40 -1.54
CA ALA A 332 -9.69 -27.31 -2.53
C ALA A 332 -10.98 -26.48 -2.54
N GLY A 333 -12.16 -27.11 -2.48
CA GLY A 333 -13.46 -26.43 -2.48
C GLY A 333 -13.76 -25.58 -1.23
N ARG A 334 -13.01 -25.77 -0.14
CA ARG A 334 -13.24 -25.02 1.11
C ARG A 334 -12.95 -23.53 1.00
N GLY A 335 -12.04 -23.12 0.10
CA GLY A 335 -11.70 -21.72 -0.13
C GLY A 335 -12.89 -20.91 -0.59
N GLU A 336 -13.58 -21.37 -1.61
CA GLU A 336 -14.77 -20.70 -2.14
C GLU A 336 -15.93 -20.70 -1.12
N THR A 337 -16.14 -21.81 -0.43
CA THR A 337 -17.15 -21.88 0.66
C THR A 337 -16.85 -20.87 1.75
N PHE A 338 -15.60 -20.73 2.14
CA PHE A 338 -15.18 -19.76 3.16
C PHE A 338 -15.37 -18.31 2.68
N LYS A 339 -14.91 -17.98 1.47
CA LYS A 339 -15.07 -16.67 0.84
C LYS A 339 -16.55 -16.25 0.77
N SER A 340 -17.39 -17.15 0.29
CA SER A 340 -18.85 -16.93 0.19
C SER A 340 -19.49 -16.73 1.57
N ARG A 341 -19.10 -17.54 2.57
CA ARG A 341 -19.58 -17.38 3.96
C ARG A 341 -19.21 -16.01 4.54
N VAL A 342 -17.96 -15.58 4.38
CA VAL A 342 -17.50 -14.26 4.86
C VAL A 342 -18.30 -13.14 4.20
N ARG A 343 -18.44 -13.17 2.87
CA ARG A 343 -19.21 -12.17 2.13
C ARG A 343 -20.69 -12.14 2.57
N SER A 344 -21.34 -13.29 2.72
CA SER A 344 -22.72 -13.35 3.20
C SER A 344 -22.88 -12.73 4.59
N LEU A 345 -22.00 -13.06 5.55
CA LEU A 345 -22.06 -12.51 6.90
C LEU A 345 -21.83 -10.98 6.93
N VAL A 346 -20.92 -10.48 6.09
CA VAL A 346 -20.66 -9.03 5.99
C VAL A 346 -21.83 -8.33 5.29
N ALA A 347 -22.38 -8.91 4.22
CA ALA A 347 -23.56 -8.38 3.54
C ALA A 347 -24.78 -8.29 4.49
N ASP A 348 -25.03 -9.36 5.25
CA ASP A 348 -26.11 -9.39 6.25
C ASP A 348 -25.91 -8.31 7.33
N ALA A 349 -24.68 -8.11 7.80
CA ALA A 349 -24.35 -7.05 8.74
C ALA A 349 -24.59 -5.64 8.18
N CYS A 350 -24.36 -5.45 6.89
CA CYS A 350 -24.49 -4.17 6.19
C CYS A 350 -25.89 -3.89 5.64
N ARG A 351 -26.87 -4.79 5.78
CA ARG A 351 -28.23 -4.57 5.24
C ARG A 351 -28.81 -3.26 5.73
N SER A 352 -29.27 -2.44 4.78
CA SER A 352 -30.00 -1.21 5.09
C SER A 352 -31.38 -1.55 5.67
N ARG A 353 -31.81 -0.81 6.68
CA ARG A 353 -33.15 -0.95 7.29
C ARG A 353 -34.13 0.12 6.82
N GLY A 354 -33.90 0.69 5.62
CA GLY A 354 -34.72 1.73 5.00
C GLY A 354 -34.01 3.09 4.93
N GLY A 355 -34.54 4.02 4.14
CA GLY A 355 -34.09 5.41 4.12
C GLY A 355 -33.25 5.87 2.93
N GLY A 356 -33.14 5.12 1.85
CA GLY A 356 -32.42 5.58 0.65
C GLY A 356 -30.89 5.43 0.69
N ASP A 357 -30.32 5.05 1.84
CA ASP A 357 -28.89 4.79 1.97
C ASP A 357 -28.49 3.49 1.23
N VAL A 358 -27.35 3.50 0.57
CA VAL A 358 -26.79 2.32 -0.07
C VAL A 358 -26.02 1.48 0.96
N ALA A 359 -26.23 0.17 0.97
CA ALA A 359 -25.46 -0.70 1.85
C ALA A 359 -23.97 -0.69 1.46
N PRO A 360 -23.02 -0.57 2.42
CA PRO A 360 -21.60 -0.44 2.11
C PRO A 360 -21.04 -1.49 1.16
N HIS A 361 -21.46 -2.76 1.27
CA HIS A 361 -21.02 -3.82 0.37
C HIS A 361 -21.56 -3.62 -1.05
N ARG A 362 -22.82 -3.14 -1.21
CA ARG A 362 -23.41 -2.86 -2.51
C ARG A 362 -22.68 -1.73 -3.24
N VAL A 363 -22.16 -0.73 -2.51
CA VAL A 363 -21.29 0.31 -3.11
C VAL A 363 -20.10 -0.33 -3.82
N VAL A 364 -19.46 -1.30 -3.19
CA VAL A 364 -18.27 -1.96 -3.72
C VAL A 364 -18.62 -2.89 -4.88
N GLU A 365 -19.70 -3.65 -4.77
CA GLU A 365 -20.19 -4.57 -5.82
C GLU A 365 -20.56 -3.80 -7.09
N ILE A 366 -21.37 -2.73 -6.95
CA ILE A 366 -21.75 -1.87 -8.09
C ILE A 366 -20.52 -1.25 -8.74
N ALA A 367 -19.58 -0.77 -7.93
CA ALA A 367 -18.30 -0.24 -8.46
C ALA A 367 -17.54 -1.33 -9.22
N ARG A 368 -17.51 -2.59 -8.72
CA ARG A 368 -16.82 -3.69 -9.42
C ARG A 368 -17.51 -4.08 -10.74
N GLU A 369 -18.83 -3.98 -10.80
CA GLU A 369 -19.62 -4.24 -12.01
C GLU A 369 -19.38 -3.18 -13.09
N VAL A 370 -19.25 -1.90 -12.70
CA VAL A 370 -19.06 -0.77 -13.62
C VAL A 370 -17.62 -0.69 -14.13
N PHE A 371 -16.64 -0.88 -13.25
CA PHE A 371 -15.24 -0.68 -13.61
C PHE A 371 -14.61 -1.92 -14.24
N PRO A 372 -13.74 -1.77 -15.27
CA PRO A 372 -13.10 -2.91 -15.92
C PRO A 372 -12.13 -3.66 -14.99
N ARG A 373 -11.82 -4.90 -15.32
CA ARG A 373 -10.91 -5.76 -14.54
C ARG A 373 -9.51 -5.16 -14.34
N SER A 374 -9.07 -4.36 -15.30
CA SER A 374 -7.75 -3.69 -15.29
C SER A 374 -7.67 -2.48 -14.34
N THR A 375 -8.75 -2.12 -13.64
CA THR A 375 -8.80 -0.95 -12.75
C THR A 375 -7.78 -1.06 -11.60
N LEU A 376 -7.04 0.02 -11.38
CA LEU A 376 -6.23 0.21 -10.18
C LEU A 376 -7.11 0.78 -9.07
N ALA A 377 -7.27 0.06 -7.97
CA ALA A 377 -8.02 0.53 -6.82
C ALA A 377 -7.07 1.01 -5.71
N THR A 378 -7.36 2.18 -5.14
CA THR A 378 -6.72 2.65 -3.91
C THR A 378 -7.74 2.71 -2.78
N VAL A 379 -7.35 2.32 -1.58
CA VAL A 379 -8.28 2.23 -0.46
C VAL A 379 -7.70 2.91 0.77
N ASP A 380 -8.51 3.78 1.35
CA ASP A 380 -8.16 4.50 2.56
C ASP A 380 -8.46 3.69 3.83
N THR A 381 -7.86 4.07 4.93
CA THR A 381 -8.16 3.45 6.23
C THR A 381 -9.50 3.91 6.78
N GLY A 382 -10.33 2.95 7.19
CA GLY A 382 -11.65 3.21 7.75
C GLY A 382 -12.51 1.96 7.85
N ALA A 383 -13.74 2.09 8.34
CA ALA A 383 -14.67 0.96 8.41
C ALA A 383 -15.05 0.43 7.02
N HIS A 384 -15.17 1.34 6.04
CA HIS A 384 -15.39 1.00 4.62
C HIS A 384 -14.28 0.11 4.06
N ALA A 385 -13.02 0.29 4.49
CA ALA A 385 -11.90 -0.50 4.00
C ALA A 385 -12.07 -2.00 4.27
N LEU A 386 -12.71 -2.37 5.38
CA LEU A 386 -13.00 -3.77 5.70
C LEU A 386 -13.95 -4.39 4.67
N VAL A 387 -14.95 -3.62 4.27
CA VAL A 387 -15.93 -4.04 3.25
C VAL A 387 -15.28 -4.08 1.87
N VAL A 388 -14.50 -3.06 1.52
CA VAL A 388 -13.76 -3.03 0.23
C VAL A 388 -12.80 -4.21 0.13
N ASN A 389 -12.07 -4.54 1.18
CA ASN A 389 -11.18 -5.71 1.20
C ASN A 389 -11.92 -7.02 0.92
N ALA A 390 -13.15 -7.18 1.42
CA ALA A 390 -13.93 -8.40 1.25
C ALA A 390 -14.64 -8.51 -0.11
N PHE A 391 -15.01 -7.37 -0.73
CA PHE A 391 -15.89 -7.37 -1.90
C PHE A 391 -15.23 -6.87 -3.20
N TRP A 392 -14.20 -6.01 -3.14
CA TRP A 392 -13.49 -5.58 -4.35
C TRP A 392 -12.57 -6.68 -4.85
N GLU A 393 -12.90 -7.31 -5.94
CA GLU A 393 -12.07 -8.34 -6.56
C GLU A 393 -10.91 -7.74 -7.35
N THR A 394 -9.74 -8.33 -7.14
CA THR A 394 -8.47 -7.91 -7.74
C THR A 394 -7.84 -9.09 -8.49
N TYR A 395 -7.37 -8.86 -9.70
CA TYR A 395 -6.97 -9.93 -10.62
C TYR A 395 -5.49 -9.93 -10.98
N GLU A 396 -4.78 -8.86 -10.59
CA GLU A 396 -3.36 -8.66 -10.88
C GLU A 396 -2.64 -8.13 -9.64
N PRO A 397 -1.36 -8.51 -9.43
CA PRO A 397 -0.56 -7.91 -8.38
C PRO A 397 -0.44 -6.40 -8.56
N LYS A 398 -0.41 -5.66 -7.44
CA LYS A 398 -0.36 -4.19 -7.40
C LYS A 398 -1.56 -3.45 -8.00
N ALA A 399 -2.64 -4.16 -8.39
CA ALA A 399 -3.88 -3.51 -8.83
C ALA A 399 -4.78 -3.07 -7.65
N PHE A 400 -4.38 -3.38 -6.42
CA PHE A 400 -5.00 -2.94 -5.18
C PHE A 400 -3.96 -2.33 -4.25
N LEU A 401 -4.14 -1.05 -3.91
CA LEU A 401 -3.18 -0.26 -3.13
C LEU A 401 -3.83 0.21 -1.83
N CYS A 402 -3.26 -0.16 -0.72
CA CYS A 402 -3.70 0.25 0.62
C CYS A 402 -2.50 0.38 1.56
N SER A 403 -2.66 1.14 2.65
CA SER A 403 -1.70 1.18 3.74
C SER A 403 -2.07 0.16 4.81
N SER A 404 -1.15 -0.72 5.15
CA SER A 404 -1.32 -1.69 6.23
C SER A 404 -0.39 -1.41 7.41
N GLY A 405 0.81 -0.92 7.17
CA GLY A 405 1.82 -0.71 8.20
C GLY A 405 1.51 0.48 9.10
N LEU A 406 1.33 1.68 8.54
CA LEU A 406 0.91 2.86 9.30
C LEU A 406 -0.60 2.86 9.53
N GLY A 407 -1.38 2.44 8.54
CA GLY A 407 -2.84 2.40 8.63
C GLY A 407 -3.48 3.77 8.84
N GLY A 408 -2.84 4.84 8.40
CA GLY A 408 -3.33 6.21 8.50
C GLY A 408 -4.42 6.51 7.47
N ALA A 409 -5.41 7.33 7.85
CA ALA A 409 -6.38 7.87 6.91
C ALA A 409 -5.74 8.94 5.99
N GLY A 410 -6.33 9.15 4.79
CA GLY A 410 -5.85 10.11 3.80
C GLY A 410 -4.90 9.53 2.75
N TYR A 411 -4.68 8.22 2.74
CA TYR A 411 -3.78 7.54 1.79
C TYR A 411 -4.33 7.52 0.36
N ALA A 412 -5.62 7.23 0.18
CA ALA A 412 -6.14 6.79 -1.11
C ALA A 412 -6.09 7.86 -2.22
N LEU A 413 -6.36 9.13 -1.92
CA LEU A 413 -6.31 10.21 -2.92
C LEU A 413 -4.89 10.47 -3.43
N PRO A 414 -3.86 10.72 -2.60
CA PRO A 414 -2.49 10.83 -3.09
C PRO A 414 -2.01 9.59 -3.87
N ALA A 415 -2.33 8.39 -3.36
CA ALA A 415 -1.99 7.14 -4.04
C ALA A 415 -2.67 7.01 -5.41
N SER A 416 -3.94 7.44 -5.55
CA SER A 416 -4.67 7.42 -6.83
C SER A 416 -4.07 8.38 -7.85
N ILE A 417 -3.63 9.57 -7.42
CA ILE A 417 -2.90 10.52 -8.28
C ILE A 417 -1.63 9.87 -8.84
N ALA A 418 -0.82 9.28 -7.97
CA ALA A 418 0.41 8.59 -8.39
C ALA A 418 0.11 7.38 -9.29
N ALA A 419 -0.91 6.59 -8.96
CA ALA A 419 -1.33 5.44 -9.76
C ALA A 419 -1.76 5.85 -11.18
N ARG A 420 -2.54 6.95 -11.29
CA ARG A 420 -2.95 7.49 -12.59
C ARG A 420 -1.77 8.02 -13.42
N LEU A 421 -0.82 8.69 -12.78
CA LEU A 421 0.41 9.15 -13.43
C LEU A 421 1.30 7.99 -13.88
N ALA A 422 1.38 6.92 -13.08
CA ALA A 422 2.19 5.74 -13.37
C ALA A 422 1.57 4.84 -14.46
N SER A 423 0.24 4.82 -14.55
CA SER A 423 -0.53 3.94 -15.45
C SER A 423 -1.63 4.72 -16.17
N PRO A 424 -1.28 5.59 -17.14
CA PRO A 424 -2.22 6.50 -17.79
C PRO A 424 -3.32 5.79 -18.61
N ASP A 425 -3.11 4.53 -18.99
CA ASP A 425 -4.05 3.75 -19.80
C ASP A 425 -5.04 2.93 -18.95
N ARG A 426 -4.89 2.93 -17.63
CA ARG A 426 -5.74 2.16 -16.72
C ARG A 426 -6.68 3.08 -15.93
N PRO A 427 -7.96 2.73 -15.79
CA PRO A 427 -8.84 3.43 -14.85
C PRO A 427 -8.30 3.36 -13.42
N VAL A 428 -8.48 4.44 -12.68
CA VAL A 428 -8.11 4.52 -11.26
C VAL A 428 -9.34 4.86 -10.43
N LEU A 429 -9.61 4.05 -9.42
CA LEU A 429 -10.73 4.19 -8.49
C LEU A 429 -10.21 4.25 -7.05
N ALA A 430 -10.55 5.31 -6.31
CA ALA A 430 -10.23 5.44 -4.90
C ALA A 430 -11.48 5.23 -4.04
N PHE A 431 -11.38 4.38 -3.01
CA PHE A 431 -12.40 4.22 -1.98
C PHE A 431 -11.98 4.93 -0.70
N MET A 432 -12.81 5.87 -0.23
CA MET A 432 -12.51 6.71 0.93
C MET A 432 -13.73 6.88 1.83
N GLY A 433 -13.51 7.04 3.13
CA GLY A 433 -14.50 7.63 4.01
C GLY A 433 -14.40 9.16 4.00
N ALA A 434 -15.45 9.86 4.40
CA ALA A 434 -15.47 11.32 4.44
C ALA A 434 -14.32 11.93 5.27
N SER A 435 -13.91 11.31 6.38
CA SER A 435 -12.78 11.78 7.19
C SER A 435 -11.43 11.69 6.46
N GLY A 436 -11.18 10.60 5.75
CA GLY A 436 -9.97 10.43 4.97
C GLY A 436 -9.92 11.37 3.76
N PHE A 437 -11.06 11.62 3.13
CA PHE A 437 -11.21 12.61 2.06
C PHE A 437 -10.80 14.01 2.54
N LEU A 438 -11.28 14.44 3.71
CA LEU A 438 -10.94 15.74 4.29
C LEU A 438 -9.45 15.91 4.59
N LEU A 439 -8.75 14.87 5.02
CA LEU A 439 -7.35 14.94 5.42
C LEU A 439 -6.42 15.33 4.26
N ASN A 440 -6.70 14.86 3.06
CA ASN A 440 -5.91 15.17 1.87
C ASN A 440 -6.75 15.85 0.76
N LEU A 441 -7.86 16.46 1.13
CA LEU A 441 -8.73 17.22 0.24
C LEU A 441 -7.99 18.20 -0.68
N PRO A 442 -6.97 18.96 -0.21
CA PRO A 442 -6.23 19.87 -1.10
C PRO A 442 -5.59 19.18 -2.30
N GLU A 443 -5.30 17.90 -2.24
CA GLU A 443 -4.70 17.17 -3.37
C GLU A 443 -5.69 16.94 -4.53
N LEU A 444 -6.97 17.16 -4.31
CA LEU A 444 -7.94 17.19 -5.39
C LEU A 444 -7.63 18.33 -6.38
N ALA A 445 -7.17 19.49 -5.88
CA ALA A 445 -6.67 20.58 -6.73
C ALA A 445 -5.40 20.16 -7.50
N THR A 446 -4.56 19.28 -6.92
CA THR A 446 -3.41 18.71 -7.64
C THR A 446 -3.89 17.82 -8.79
N ALA A 447 -4.87 16.94 -8.55
CA ALA A 447 -5.45 16.08 -9.60
C ALA A 447 -6.11 16.91 -10.70
N SER A 448 -6.88 17.94 -10.34
CA SER A 448 -7.55 18.85 -11.29
C SER A 448 -6.55 19.64 -12.13
N ARG A 449 -5.50 20.19 -11.51
CA ARG A 449 -4.44 20.93 -12.22
C ARG A 449 -3.67 20.09 -13.24
N LEU A 450 -3.59 18.79 -12.99
CA LEU A 450 -2.90 17.83 -13.86
C LEU A 450 -3.86 17.14 -14.85
N ASP A 451 -5.14 17.53 -14.88
CA ASP A 451 -6.19 16.92 -15.70
C ASP A 451 -6.22 15.39 -15.61
N LEU A 452 -6.17 14.86 -14.37
CA LEU A 452 -6.10 13.43 -14.16
C LEU A 452 -7.51 12.81 -14.04
N PRO A 453 -7.97 12.04 -15.03
CA PRO A 453 -9.23 11.30 -14.92
C PRO A 453 -9.06 10.15 -13.92
N LEU A 454 -9.49 10.36 -12.71
CA LEU A 454 -9.57 9.38 -11.63
C LEU A 454 -10.92 9.55 -10.91
N VAL A 455 -11.44 8.48 -10.35
CA VAL A 455 -12.73 8.45 -9.66
C VAL A 455 -12.52 8.19 -8.18
N LEU A 456 -13.16 9.01 -7.33
CA LEU A 456 -13.21 8.79 -5.90
C LEU A 456 -14.64 8.43 -5.48
N VAL A 457 -14.79 7.29 -4.83
CA VAL A 457 -16.03 6.92 -4.14
C VAL A 457 -15.88 7.28 -2.66
N VAL A 458 -16.69 8.24 -2.22
CA VAL A 458 -16.67 8.72 -0.83
C VAL A 458 -17.87 8.17 -0.07
N PHE A 459 -17.59 7.30 0.89
CA PHE A 459 -18.60 6.77 1.82
C PHE A 459 -18.96 7.84 2.85
N VAL A 460 -20.20 8.31 2.81
CA VAL A 460 -20.71 9.39 3.67
C VAL A 460 -21.58 8.78 4.77
N ASP A 461 -21.06 8.73 5.97
CA ASP A 461 -21.70 8.22 7.17
C ASP A 461 -21.66 9.25 8.33
N ASP A 462 -21.24 10.48 8.02
CA ASP A 462 -21.14 11.63 8.93
C ASP A 462 -20.33 11.34 10.21
N SER A 463 -19.51 10.27 10.21
CA SER A 463 -18.81 9.79 11.40
C SER A 463 -17.43 9.20 11.07
N MET A 464 -16.53 9.25 12.04
CA MET A 464 -15.32 8.43 12.07
C MET A 464 -15.68 7.03 12.59
N SER A 465 -16.41 6.26 11.78
CA SER A 465 -17.09 5.02 12.18
C SER A 465 -16.19 3.98 12.86
N LEU A 466 -14.94 3.80 12.40
CA LEU A 466 -14.03 2.85 13.03
C LEU A 466 -13.65 3.27 14.47
N SER A 467 -13.39 4.57 14.68
CA SER A 467 -13.13 5.12 16.02
C SER A 467 -14.35 5.05 16.92
N ARG A 468 -15.54 5.31 16.36
CA ARG A 468 -16.81 5.17 17.07
C ARG A 468 -17.01 3.73 17.54
N VAL A 469 -16.84 2.74 16.67
CA VAL A 469 -16.94 1.32 17.03
C VAL A 469 -15.94 0.96 18.14
N ALA A 470 -14.71 1.49 18.10
CA ALA A 470 -13.72 1.24 19.15
C ALA A 470 -14.14 1.83 20.51
N GLN A 471 -14.76 3.02 20.53
CA GLN A 471 -15.31 3.63 21.75
C GLN A 471 -16.48 2.80 22.29
N GLU A 472 -17.42 2.41 21.44
CA GLU A 472 -18.57 1.58 21.81
C GLU A 472 -18.16 0.20 22.36
N GLN A 473 -17.11 -0.43 21.78
CA GLN A 473 -16.57 -1.70 22.30
C GLN A 473 -15.98 -1.56 23.71
N LYS A 474 -15.45 -0.37 24.04
CA LYS A 474 -14.98 -0.03 25.38
C LYS A 474 -16.10 0.47 26.30
N LYS A 475 -17.36 0.54 25.82
CA LYS A 475 -18.52 1.11 26.52
C LYS A 475 -18.36 2.60 26.85
N TYR A 476 -17.61 3.33 26.01
CA TYR A 476 -17.48 4.79 26.11
C TYR A 476 -18.56 5.46 25.25
N ALA A 477 -18.99 6.65 25.65
CA ALA A 477 -19.83 7.50 24.81
C ALA A 477 -19.02 7.95 23.57
N PRO A 478 -19.64 7.98 22.36
CA PRO A 478 -18.98 8.50 21.18
C PRO A 478 -18.66 9.99 21.34
N LEU A 479 -17.36 10.34 21.33
CA LEU A 479 -16.91 11.71 21.50
C LEU A 479 -15.84 12.03 20.44
N GLY A 480 -15.97 13.19 19.77
CA GLY A 480 -15.01 13.64 18.75
C GLY A 480 -15.01 12.81 17.47
N VAL A 481 -16.07 12.06 17.19
CA VAL A 481 -16.18 11.17 16.02
C VAL A 481 -17.23 11.63 15.00
N SER A 482 -18.00 12.67 15.29
CA SER A 482 -18.93 13.29 14.33
C SER A 482 -18.18 14.26 13.43
N LEU A 483 -18.43 14.19 12.12
CA LEU A 483 -17.83 15.07 11.10
C LEU A 483 -18.76 16.23 10.71
N GLY A 484 -20.04 16.19 11.14
CA GLY A 484 -21.06 17.11 10.64
C GLY A 484 -21.49 16.83 9.21
N VAL A 485 -22.51 17.56 8.76
CA VAL A 485 -23.03 17.43 7.39
C VAL A 485 -22.17 18.27 6.43
N MET A 486 -21.74 17.67 5.34
CA MET A 486 -20.86 18.31 4.36
C MET A 486 -21.40 18.08 2.94
N ASP A 487 -21.41 19.12 2.13
CA ASP A 487 -21.72 19.05 0.70
C ASP A 487 -20.46 18.70 -0.08
N ILE A 488 -20.13 17.40 -0.10
CA ILE A 488 -18.93 16.87 -0.76
C ILE A 488 -18.90 17.22 -2.26
N PRO A 489 -20.00 17.11 -3.04
CA PRO A 489 -20.03 17.54 -4.42
C PRO A 489 -19.59 19.00 -4.63
N LYS A 490 -20.16 19.94 -3.87
CA LYS A 490 -19.77 21.36 -3.99
C LYS A 490 -18.31 21.61 -3.61
N VAL A 491 -17.80 20.92 -2.61
CA VAL A 491 -16.37 21.01 -2.24
C VAL A 491 -15.50 20.52 -3.39
N ALA A 492 -15.88 19.42 -4.05
CA ALA A 492 -15.17 18.88 -5.20
C ALA A 492 -15.16 19.86 -6.39
N GLU A 493 -16.32 20.45 -6.71
CA GLU A 493 -16.47 21.46 -7.78
C GLU A 493 -15.62 22.69 -7.50
N GLY A 494 -15.57 23.17 -6.25
CA GLY A 494 -14.74 24.30 -5.84
C GLY A 494 -13.23 24.06 -6.02
N LEU A 495 -12.79 22.79 -6.11
CA LEU A 495 -11.41 22.38 -6.39
C LEU A 495 -11.19 21.94 -7.85
N GLY A 496 -12.18 22.16 -8.73
CA GLY A 496 -12.09 21.90 -10.17
C GLY A 496 -12.36 20.45 -10.59
N ALA A 497 -12.88 19.61 -9.69
CA ALA A 497 -13.32 18.25 -9.98
C ALA A 497 -14.83 18.19 -10.27
N LEU A 498 -15.31 17.09 -10.80
CA LEU A 498 -16.75 16.82 -10.91
C LEU A 498 -17.24 16.23 -9.58
N GLY A 499 -18.40 16.67 -9.09
CA GLY A 499 -18.99 16.21 -7.84
C GLY A 499 -20.41 15.70 -8.07
N THR A 500 -20.72 14.49 -7.58
CA THR A 500 -22.06 13.89 -7.64
C THR A 500 -22.42 13.25 -6.30
N MET A 501 -23.62 13.52 -5.79
CA MET A 501 -24.21 12.74 -4.69
C MET A 501 -25.10 11.66 -5.31
N ALA A 502 -24.72 10.40 -5.11
CA ALA A 502 -25.47 9.27 -5.62
C ALA A 502 -26.65 8.92 -4.67
N GLU A 503 -27.83 8.77 -5.25
CA GLU A 503 -29.06 8.38 -4.54
C GLU A 503 -29.48 6.96 -4.92
N GLY A 504 -29.43 6.04 -3.94
CA GLY A 504 -29.74 4.63 -4.16
C GLY A 504 -28.75 3.90 -5.07
N GLU A 505 -29.00 2.62 -5.31
CA GLU A 505 -28.08 1.76 -6.11
C GLU A 505 -28.07 2.15 -7.59
N GLU A 506 -29.22 2.51 -8.17
CA GLU A 506 -29.30 2.91 -9.59
C GLU A 506 -28.61 4.25 -9.84
N GLY A 507 -28.82 5.24 -8.95
CA GLY A 507 -28.13 6.52 -9.02
C GLY A 507 -26.60 6.36 -8.84
N LEU A 508 -26.17 5.46 -7.97
CA LEU A 508 -24.76 5.13 -7.81
C LEU A 508 -24.17 4.51 -9.09
N ARG A 509 -24.88 3.57 -9.71
CA ARG A 509 -24.45 2.94 -10.97
C ARG A 509 -24.29 3.97 -12.08
N ALA A 510 -25.28 4.84 -12.26
CA ALA A 510 -25.24 5.91 -13.24
C ALA A 510 -24.06 6.87 -12.98
N ALA A 511 -23.94 7.37 -11.75
CA ALA A 511 -22.86 8.28 -11.38
C ALA A 511 -21.45 7.70 -11.59
N LEU A 512 -21.26 6.40 -11.28
CA LEU A 512 -19.98 5.71 -11.51
C LEU A 512 -19.70 5.52 -13.02
N SER A 513 -20.73 5.19 -13.80
CA SER A 513 -20.59 5.06 -15.26
C SER A 513 -20.21 6.39 -15.92
N ASP A 514 -20.84 7.47 -15.50
CA ASP A 514 -20.51 8.82 -16.00
C ASP A 514 -19.10 9.23 -15.57
N ALA A 515 -18.74 9.00 -14.30
CA ALA A 515 -17.43 9.31 -13.76
C ALA A 515 -16.29 8.53 -14.45
N LEU A 516 -16.52 7.27 -14.84
CA LEU A 516 -15.53 6.46 -15.56
C LEU A 516 -15.18 7.05 -16.94
N ASN A 517 -16.13 7.74 -17.59
CA ASN A 517 -15.98 8.29 -18.93
C ASN A 517 -15.51 9.75 -18.95
N THR A 518 -15.28 10.36 -17.79
CA THR A 518 -14.82 11.76 -17.73
C THR A 518 -13.31 11.88 -17.99
N THR A 519 -12.91 13.07 -18.43
CA THR A 519 -11.49 13.47 -18.58
C THR A 519 -10.95 14.25 -17.38
N LYS A 520 -11.77 14.47 -16.34
CA LYS A 520 -11.43 15.21 -15.12
C LYS A 520 -11.51 14.29 -13.89
N PRO A 521 -10.92 14.68 -12.76
CA PRO A 521 -11.19 14.00 -11.50
C PRO A 521 -12.69 14.06 -11.19
N ALA A 522 -13.27 12.95 -10.74
CA ALA A 522 -14.68 12.87 -10.41
C ALA A 522 -14.88 12.25 -9.01
N ILE A 523 -15.74 12.86 -8.22
CA ILE A 523 -16.13 12.40 -6.89
C ILE A 523 -17.57 11.92 -6.93
N VAL A 524 -17.77 10.66 -6.57
CA VAL A 524 -19.08 10.08 -6.35
C VAL A 524 -19.25 9.88 -4.84
N ALA A 525 -19.96 10.80 -4.20
CA ALA A 525 -20.32 10.68 -2.80
C ALA A 525 -21.58 9.80 -2.67
N VAL A 526 -21.60 8.89 -1.72
CA VAL A 526 -22.72 7.98 -1.49
C VAL A 526 -23.03 7.87 0.00
N ARG A 527 -24.29 8.11 0.38
CA ARG A 527 -24.72 7.91 1.76
C ARG A 527 -24.81 6.42 2.07
N VAL A 528 -24.20 6.06 3.19
CA VAL A 528 -24.16 4.68 3.67
C VAL A 528 -24.62 4.60 5.13
N ASN A 529 -25.28 3.52 5.48
CA ASN A 529 -25.69 3.28 6.84
C ASN A 529 -24.53 2.71 7.68
N PRO A 530 -24.01 3.42 8.71
CA PRO A 530 -22.88 2.96 9.52
C PRO A 530 -23.22 1.88 10.55
N HIS A 531 -24.50 1.59 10.82
CA HIS A 531 -24.90 0.66 11.88
C HIS A 531 -24.35 -0.75 11.74
N GLY A 532 -24.06 -1.18 10.52
CA GLY A 532 -23.47 -2.49 10.23
C GLY A 532 -21.98 -2.60 10.57
N TYR A 533 -21.24 -1.51 10.63
CA TYR A 533 -19.78 -1.53 10.76
C TYR A 533 -19.29 -2.19 12.05
N ARG A 534 -20.01 -2.03 13.17
CA ARG A 534 -19.66 -2.73 14.40
C ARG A 534 -19.65 -4.25 14.19
N ARG A 535 -20.70 -4.78 13.54
CA ARG A 535 -20.79 -6.22 13.25
C ARG A 535 -19.75 -6.67 12.23
N VAL A 536 -19.46 -5.86 11.23
CA VAL A 536 -18.38 -6.11 10.26
C VAL A 536 -17.02 -6.23 10.96
N VAL A 537 -16.70 -5.31 11.89
CA VAL A 537 -15.47 -5.37 12.70
C VAL A 537 -15.44 -6.66 13.55
N GLU A 538 -16.57 -7.05 14.17
CA GLU A 538 -16.65 -8.30 14.93
C GLU A 538 -16.43 -9.54 14.07
N ILE A 539 -16.97 -9.58 12.86
CA ILE A 539 -16.80 -10.68 11.90
C ILE A 539 -15.34 -10.79 11.44
N LEU A 540 -14.78 -9.69 10.95
CA LEU A 540 -13.49 -9.68 10.28
C LEU A 540 -12.29 -9.54 11.23
N ARG A 541 -12.45 -8.93 12.40
CA ARG A 541 -11.37 -8.68 13.36
C ARG A 541 -11.69 -9.15 14.79
N GLY A 542 -12.87 -9.70 15.02
CA GLY A 542 -13.32 -10.13 16.34
C GLY A 542 -12.70 -11.42 16.83
N LYS A 543 -12.88 -11.69 18.14
CA LYS A 543 -12.41 -12.92 18.79
C LYS A 543 -13.39 -14.11 18.67
N GLY A 544 -14.51 -13.91 17.98
CA GLY A 544 -15.62 -14.85 17.98
C GLY A 544 -16.59 -14.65 19.15
N PRO A 545 -17.74 -15.31 19.12
CA PRO A 545 -18.61 -15.37 20.27
C PRO A 545 -17.89 -15.99 21.46
N ARG A 546 -18.05 -15.38 22.64
CA ARG A 546 -17.57 -15.95 23.91
C ARG A 546 -18.50 -17.06 24.35
#